data_8716023dd204ff915978bda2c8955bf4
#
_entry.id   8716023dd204ff915978bda2c8955bf4
#
_cell.length_a   1.000
_cell.length_b   1.000
_cell.length_c   1.000
_cell.angle_alpha   90.00
_cell.angle_beta   90.00
_cell.angle_gamma   90.00
#
_symmetry.space_group_name_H-M   'P 1'
#
loop_
_entity.id
_entity.type
_entity.pdbx_description
1 polymer ?
#
loop_
_entity_poly.entity_id
_entity_poly.type
_entity_poly.pdbx_seq_one_letter_code
_entity_poly.pdbx_strand_id
1 'polypeptide(L)'
;PGVHTIRVDAEGSLVSTSSNPEEDPEYAIFYPSLHDAPSLQGCPTMEKSKLVELDRFGPGVDLASYKDEDGIVKKVIFKSAPIMQFRGRRWWEINMLYSLPRHPNLVPLDRVVVDDMTSQHILGLTVPCISAHTIHDNRKQIFKLDWLHQLTSVVDFLNLELRVAHQDIAPRNIICLEQASEGHQLQLFDFDRASSIGQLGWAEELNDIKGVIFTLYEIITLDDSYQRLPP
;
A
#
# COMPACT_ATOMS: atom_id res chain seq x y z
N PRO A 1 -23.02 -21.10 6.18
CA PRO A 1 -23.31 -19.69 6.34
C PRO A 1 -23.17 -19.34 7.82
N GLY A 2 -22.23 -18.43 8.13
CA GLY A 2 -21.98 -17.94 9.48
C GLY A 2 -22.98 -16.84 9.87
N VAL A 3 -23.07 -16.53 11.17
CA VAL A 3 -23.75 -15.31 11.66
C VAL A 3 -22.78 -14.16 11.48
N HIS A 4 -23.21 -13.10 10.82
CA HIS A 4 -22.38 -11.90 10.56
C HIS A 4 -22.69 -10.77 11.54
N THR A 5 -23.95 -10.64 11.93
CA THR A 5 -24.38 -9.57 12.84
C THR A 5 -25.11 -10.13 14.04
N ILE A 6 -24.75 -9.66 15.22
CA ILE A 6 -25.42 -9.95 16.49
C ILE A 6 -25.85 -8.63 17.11
N ARG A 7 -27.13 -8.46 17.38
CA ARG A 7 -27.65 -7.31 18.12
C ARG A 7 -28.02 -7.72 19.54
N VAL A 8 -27.58 -6.95 20.48
CA VAL A 8 -27.88 -7.10 21.92
C VAL A 8 -28.55 -5.84 22.45
N ASP A 9 -29.39 -5.99 23.46
CA ASP A 9 -29.99 -4.86 24.19
C ASP A 9 -29.00 -4.24 25.19
N ALA A 10 -29.42 -3.23 25.90
CA ALA A 10 -28.63 -2.52 26.92
C ALA A 10 -28.22 -3.44 28.09
N GLU A 11 -28.96 -4.49 28.32
CA GLU A 11 -28.75 -5.51 29.36
C GLU A 11 -27.84 -6.65 28.87
N GLY A 12 -27.41 -6.64 27.56
CA GLY A 12 -26.55 -7.66 26.96
C GLY A 12 -27.28 -8.91 26.48
N SER A 13 -28.63 -8.90 26.45
CA SER A 13 -29.43 -10.02 25.94
C SER A 13 -29.49 -10.02 24.41
N LEU A 14 -29.46 -11.20 23.80
CA LEU A 14 -29.53 -11.35 22.34
C LEU A 14 -30.89 -10.88 21.82
N VAL A 15 -30.91 -9.88 20.96
CA VAL A 15 -32.10 -9.34 20.29
C VAL A 15 -32.30 -9.99 18.91
N SER A 16 -31.26 -10.06 18.11
CA SER A 16 -31.32 -10.65 16.79
C SER A 16 -29.96 -11.10 16.28
N THR A 17 -29.97 -12.02 15.33
CA THR A 17 -28.80 -12.41 14.54
C THR A 17 -29.12 -12.29 13.06
N SER A 18 -28.14 -11.92 12.26
CA SER A 18 -28.26 -11.92 10.80
C SER A 18 -27.06 -12.61 10.16
N SER A 19 -27.33 -13.34 9.09
CA SER A 19 -26.30 -13.88 8.18
C SER A 19 -26.22 -13.10 6.87
N ASN A 20 -26.91 -11.95 6.79
CA ASN A 20 -26.81 -11.06 5.65
C ASN A 20 -25.55 -10.17 5.80
N PRO A 21 -24.54 -10.28 4.92
CA PRO A 21 -23.34 -9.45 4.97
C PRO A 21 -23.62 -7.95 4.84
N GLU A 22 -24.70 -7.56 4.17
CA GLU A 22 -25.07 -6.15 3.99
C GLU A 22 -25.51 -5.46 5.30
N GLU A 23 -25.92 -6.26 6.29
CA GLU A 23 -26.31 -5.75 7.62
C GLU A 23 -25.12 -5.57 8.57
N ASP A 24 -23.93 -6.09 8.17
CA ASP A 24 -22.70 -5.94 8.93
C ASP A 24 -21.83 -4.86 8.29
N PRO A 25 -21.77 -3.65 8.85
CA PRO A 25 -20.99 -2.56 8.28
C PRO A 25 -19.47 -2.81 8.29
N GLU A 26 -19.03 -3.86 9.01
CA GLU A 26 -17.61 -4.23 9.14
C GLU A 26 -17.25 -5.50 8.38
N TYR A 27 -18.23 -6.24 7.87
CA TYR A 27 -18.00 -7.54 7.23
C TYR A 27 -17.20 -7.44 5.94
N ALA A 28 -17.53 -6.44 5.12
CA ALA A 28 -16.76 -6.14 3.93
C ALA A 28 -16.81 -4.65 3.66
N ILE A 29 -15.66 -4.01 3.62
CA ILE A 29 -15.55 -2.64 3.20
C ILE A 29 -15.43 -2.64 1.70
N PHE A 30 -16.53 -2.32 1.03
CA PHE A 30 -16.55 -2.15 -0.41
C PHE A 30 -16.27 -0.69 -0.78
N TYR A 31 -15.39 -0.52 -1.75
CA TYR A 31 -15.31 0.70 -2.52
C TYR A 31 -16.40 0.70 -3.61
N PRO A 32 -16.51 1.76 -4.41
CA PRO A 32 -17.38 1.75 -5.58
C PRO A 32 -17.14 0.51 -6.45
N SER A 33 -18.14 0.13 -7.24
CA SER A 33 -17.92 -0.84 -8.29
C SER A 33 -16.87 -0.30 -9.28
N LEU A 34 -16.19 -1.18 -9.99
CA LEU A 34 -15.23 -0.77 -11.01
C LEU A 34 -15.89 0.10 -12.09
N HIS A 35 -17.16 -0.19 -12.41
CA HIS A 35 -17.96 0.60 -13.34
C HIS A 35 -18.15 2.06 -12.87
N ASP A 36 -18.31 2.26 -11.56
CA ASP A 36 -18.53 3.58 -10.95
C ASP A 36 -17.22 4.29 -10.56
N ALA A 37 -16.07 3.72 -10.95
CA ALA A 37 -14.73 4.25 -10.69
C ALA A 37 -14.01 4.63 -12.00
N PRO A 38 -14.41 5.74 -12.67
CA PRO A 38 -13.85 6.12 -13.97
C PRO A 38 -12.33 6.36 -13.92
N SER A 39 -11.79 6.75 -12.77
CA SER A 39 -10.35 6.91 -12.55
C SER A 39 -9.56 5.61 -12.70
N LEU A 40 -10.21 4.45 -12.56
CA LEU A 40 -9.59 3.12 -12.65
C LEU A 40 -9.98 2.38 -13.94
N GLN A 41 -10.58 3.08 -14.90
CA GLN A 41 -10.97 2.47 -16.17
C GLN A 41 -9.74 1.94 -16.93
N GLY A 42 -9.79 0.65 -17.32
CA GLY A 42 -8.65 -0.03 -17.97
C GLY A 42 -7.57 -0.53 -17.02
N CYS A 43 -7.73 -0.36 -15.71
CA CYS A 43 -6.84 -0.93 -14.72
C CYS A 43 -6.87 -2.47 -14.78
N PRO A 44 -5.72 -3.15 -14.68
CA PRO A 44 -5.70 -4.60 -14.52
C PRO A 44 -6.44 -5.02 -13.25
N THR A 45 -7.36 -5.97 -13.38
CA THR A 45 -8.21 -6.43 -12.27
C THR A 45 -8.02 -7.92 -11.99
N MET A 46 -8.44 -8.34 -10.82
CA MET A 46 -8.46 -9.73 -10.40
C MET A 46 -9.58 -9.97 -9.39
N GLU A 47 -10.28 -11.09 -9.50
CA GLU A 47 -11.24 -11.55 -8.52
C GLU A 47 -10.54 -12.01 -7.23
N LYS A 48 -11.14 -11.72 -6.07
CA LYS A 48 -10.58 -12.08 -4.77
C LYS A 48 -10.37 -13.59 -4.62
N SER A 49 -11.23 -14.42 -5.20
CA SER A 49 -11.13 -15.89 -5.16
C SER A 49 -9.87 -16.45 -5.83
N LYS A 50 -9.23 -15.67 -6.73
CA LYS A 50 -7.95 -16.07 -7.36
C LYS A 50 -6.75 -15.88 -6.45
N LEU A 51 -6.89 -15.10 -5.36
CA LEU A 51 -5.84 -14.90 -4.38
C LEU A 51 -5.86 -16.01 -3.34
N VAL A 52 -4.70 -16.63 -3.15
CA VAL A 52 -4.44 -17.57 -2.07
C VAL A 52 -3.61 -16.86 -1.02
N GLU A 53 -4.17 -16.63 0.17
CA GLU A 53 -3.46 -16.06 1.31
C GLU A 53 -2.37 -17.03 1.76
N LEU A 54 -1.15 -16.53 1.94
CA LEU A 54 0.01 -17.30 2.39
C LEU A 54 0.42 -16.91 3.80
N ASP A 55 0.36 -15.61 4.13
CA ASP A 55 0.74 -15.06 5.43
C ASP A 55 0.07 -13.70 5.62
N ARG A 56 0.09 -13.18 6.87
CA ARG A 56 -0.45 -11.87 7.23
C ARG A 56 0.61 -11.00 7.86
N PHE A 57 0.89 -9.85 7.24
CA PHE A 57 1.88 -8.90 7.74
C PHE A 57 1.28 -7.86 8.70
N GLY A 58 -0.02 -7.62 8.59
CA GLY A 58 -0.72 -6.67 9.44
C GLY A 58 -2.20 -6.52 9.04
N PRO A 59 -2.94 -5.66 9.73
CA PRO A 59 -4.35 -5.41 9.40
C PRO A 59 -4.52 -4.92 7.95
N GLY A 60 -5.17 -5.74 7.12
CA GLY A 60 -5.39 -5.44 5.70
C GLY A 60 -4.14 -5.48 4.83
N VAL A 61 -3.07 -6.18 5.27
CA VAL A 61 -1.84 -6.38 4.49
C VAL A 61 -1.46 -7.85 4.55
N ASP A 62 -1.75 -8.58 3.49
CA ASP A 62 -1.56 -10.01 3.41
C ASP A 62 -0.54 -10.36 2.32
N LEU A 63 0.36 -11.31 2.62
CA LEU A 63 1.12 -12.00 1.59
C LEU A 63 0.18 -12.99 0.90
N ALA A 64 0.05 -12.88 -0.40
CA ALA A 64 -0.79 -13.76 -1.19
C ALA A 64 -0.07 -14.25 -2.45
N SER A 65 -0.68 -15.21 -3.12
CA SER A 65 -0.24 -15.66 -4.44
C SER A 65 -1.42 -15.86 -5.36
N TYR A 66 -1.16 -15.76 -6.66
CA TYR A 66 -2.11 -16.13 -7.70
C TYR A 66 -1.38 -16.75 -8.90
N LYS A 67 -2.13 -17.42 -9.76
CA LYS A 67 -1.61 -17.89 -11.05
C LYS A 67 -1.98 -16.88 -12.12
N ASP A 68 -0.98 -16.43 -12.87
CA ASP A 68 -1.22 -15.58 -14.03
C ASP A 68 -1.80 -16.37 -15.23
N GLU A 69 -1.99 -15.69 -16.35
CA GLU A 69 -2.57 -16.30 -17.56
C GLU A 69 -1.74 -17.45 -18.14
N ASP A 70 -0.43 -17.43 -17.90
CA ASP A 70 0.53 -18.47 -18.31
C ASP A 70 0.63 -19.60 -17.27
N GLY A 71 -0.14 -19.53 -16.16
CA GLY A 71 -0.14 -20.48 -15.06
C GLY A 71 1.06 -20.34 -14.12
N ILE A 72 1.84 -19.27 -14.25
CA ILE A 72 2.98 -18.96 -13.38
C ILE A 72 2.47 -18.41 -12.06
N VAL A 73 2.94 -18.99 -10.94
CA VAL A 73 2.60 -18.49 -9.60
C VAL A 73 3.35 -17.21 -9.31
N LYS A 74 2.61 -16.14 -9.07
CA LYS A 74 3.12 -14.84 -8.64
C LYS A 74 2.80 -14.60 -7.16
N LYS A 75 3.78 -14.12 -6.43
CA LYS A 75 3.60 -13.65 -5.05
C LYS A 75 3.36 -12.14 -5.07
N VAL A 76 2.39 -11.72 -4.29
CA VAL A 76 1.95 -10.32 -4.19
C VAL A 76 1.65 -9.96 -2.74
N ILE A 77 1.68 -8.67 -2.45
CA ILE A 77 1.12 -8.12 -1.23
C ILE A 77 -0.28 -7.61 -1.56
N PHE A 78 -1.28 -8.20 -0.91
CA PHE A 78 -2.66 -7.73 -1.01
C PHE A 78 -2.92 -6.72 0.10
N LYS A 79 -3.35 -5.53 -0.29
CA LYS A 79 -3.71 -4.45 0.61
C LYS A 79 -5.21 -4.17 0.52
N SER A 80 -5.90 -4.29 1.65
CA SER A 80 -7.33 -4.00 1.79
C SER A 80 -7.58 -3.00 2.94
N ALA A 81 -8.78 -2.48 3.06
CA ALA A 81 -9.17 -1.70 4.23
C ALA A 81 -9.80 -2.64 5.27
N PRO A 82 -9.14 -2.90 6.41
CA PRO A 82 -9.67 -3.81 7.42
C PRO A 82 -10.86 -3.21 8.19
N ILE A 83 -10.96 -1.89 8.26
CA ILE A 83 -12.03 -1.15 8.91
C ILE A 83 -12.31 0.17 8.17
N MET A 84 -13.51 0.73 8.38
CA MET A 84 -14.00 1.93 7.66
C MET A 84 -13.06 3.14 7.75
N GLN A 85 -12.38 3.34 8.87
CA GLN A 85 -11.45 4.47 9.03
C GLN A 85 -10.25 4.44 8.07
N PHE A 86 -9.84 3.26 7.59
CA PHE A 86 -8.75 3.12 6.62
C PHE A 86 -9.22 3.17 5.17
N ARG A 87 -10.54 3.15 4.92
CA ARG A 87 -11.12 3.12 3.57
C ARG A 87 -10.60 4.27 2.71
N GLY A 88 -10.63 5.49 3.23
CA GLY A 88 -10.23 6.69 2.48
C GLY A 88 -8.77 6.62 2.02
N ARG A 89 -7.84 6.25 2.92
CA ARG A 89 -6.42 6.10 2.59
C ARG A 89 -6.17 5.03 1.56
N ARG A 90 -6.80 3.86 1.70
CA ARG A 90 -6.64 2.76 0.76
C ARG A 90 -7.22 3.09 -0.61
N TRP A 91 -8.37 3.76 -0.64
CA TRP A 91 -8.95 4.27 -1.88
C TRP A 91 -8.03 5.24 -2.59
N TRP A 92 -7.43 6.14 -1.82
CA TRP A 92 -6.46 7.09 -2.35
C TRP A 92 -5.22 6.39 -2.90
N GLU A 93 -4.67 5.43 -2.17
CA GLU A 93 -3.50 4.65 -2.60
C GLU A 93 -3.75 3.91 -3.92
N ILE A 94 -4.94 3.29 -4.09
CA ILE A 94 -5.33 2.61 -5.33
C ILE A 94 -5.25 3.58 -6.51
N ASN A 95 -5.91 4.74 -6.40
CA ASN A 95 -5.95 5.74 -7.46
C ASN A 95 -4.58 6.34 -7.73
N MET A 96 -3.82 6.62 -6.68
CA MET A 96 -2.47 7.16 -6.80
C MET A 96 -1.56 6.18 -7.55
N LEU A 97 -1.44 4.95 -7.08
CA LEU A 97 -0.57 3.94 -7.71
C LEU A 97 -0.96 3.65 -9.16
N TYR A 98 -2.26 3.67 -9.49
CA TYR A 98 -2.69 3.50 -10.88
C TYR A 98 -2.31 4.68 -11.78
N SER A 99 -2.33 5.89 -11.23
CA SER A 99 -1.98 7.11 -11.98
C SER A 99 -0.47 7.29 -12.18
N LEU A 100 0.37 6.67 -11.34
CA LEU A 100 1.81 6.80 -11.44
C LEU A 100 2.35 6.06 -12.66
N PRO A 101 3.18 6.71 -13.49
CA PRO A 101 3.91 6.01 -14.54
C PRO A 101 4.95 5.06 -13.94
N ARG A 102 5.33 4.04 -14.71
CA ARG A 102 6.36 3.10 -14.25
C ARG A 102 7.69 3.79 -14.06
N HIS A 103 8.31 3.56 -12.91
CA HIS A 103 9.63 4.07 -12.58
C HIS A 103 10.46 2.96 -11.89
N PRO A 104 11.76 2.82 -12.19
CA PRO A 104 12.57 1.72 -11.63
C PRO A 104 12.67 1.75 -10.10
N ASN A 105 12.58 2.94 -9.50
CA ASN A 105 12.64 3.12 -8.05
C ASN A 105 11.27 3.20 -7.36
N LEU A 106 10.18 2.80 -8.03
CA LEU A 106 8.84 2.71 -7.46
C LEU A 106 8.29 1.29 -7.57
N VAL A 107 7.68 0.81 -6.49
CA VAL A 107 6.91 -0.44 -6.54
C VAL A 107 5.58 -0.15 -7.25
N PRO A 108 5.32 -0.79 -8.40
CA PRO A 108 4.11 -0.48 -9.18
C PRO A 108 2.86 -1.16 -8.63
N LEU A 109 1.69 -0.64 -8.98
CA LEU A 109 0.44 -1.40 -8.88
C LEU A 109 0.55 -2.67 -9.75
N ASP A 110 0.13 -3.80 -9.20
CA ASP A 110 -0.03 -5.04 -9.97
C ASP A 110 -1.47 -5.15 -10.48
N ARG A 111 -2.46 -5.22 -9.58
CA ARG A 111 -3.88 -5.33 -9.95
C ARG A 111 -4.79 -4.68 -8.90
N VAL A 112 -5.97 -4.26 -9.33
CA VAL A 112 -7.09 -3.96 -8.44
C VAL A 112 -7.85 -5.25 -8.17
N VAL A 113 -8.12 -5.53 -6.90
CA VAL A 113 -8.86 -6.72 -6.48
C VAL A 113 -10.33 -6.38 -6.33
N VAL A 114 -11.17 -7.16 -6.98
CA VAL A 114 -12.63 -7.01 -6.96
C VAL A 114 -13.28 -8.23 -6.30
N ASP A 115 -14.54 -8.06 -5.86
CA ASP A 115 -15.34 -9.18 -5.38
C ASP A 115 -15.69 -10.15 -6.53
N ASP A 116 -16.08 -11.36 -6.15
CA ASP A 116 -16.46 -12.41 -7.10
C ASP A 116 -17.92 -12.28 -7.55
N MET A 117 -18.60 -11.21 -7.16
CA MET A 117 -19.98 -10.95 -7.50
C MET A 117 -20.10 -10.09 -8.77
N THR A 118 -21.26 -10.07 -9.34
CA THR A 118 -21.54 -9.32 -10.58
C THR A 118 -21.34 -7.81 -10.45
N SER A 119 -21.39 -7.29 -9.23
CA SER A 119 -21.16 -5.87 -8.92
C SER A 119 -19.72 -5.42 -9.09
N GLN A 120 -18.76 -6.36 -9.08
CA GLN A 120 -17.32 -6.06 -9.17
C GLN A 120 -16.88 -4.91 -8.24
N HIS A 121 -17.35 -4.93 -6.99
CA HIS A 121 -16.91 -3.96 -5.99
C HIS A 121 -15.42 -4.11 -5.71
N ILE A 122 -14.73 -2.99 -5.64
CA ILE A 122 -13.30 -2.98 -5.36
C ILE A 122 -13.10 -3.34 -3.89
N LEU A 123 -12.21 -4.30 -3.61
CA LEU A 123 -11.85 -4.76 -2.25
C LEU A 123 -10.49 -4.24 -1.82
N GLY A 124 -9.61 -3.93 -2.77
CA GLY A 124 -8.26 -3.49 -2.48
C GLY A 124 -7.36 -3.54 -3.72
N LEU A 125 -6.07 -3.64 -3.47
CA LEU A 125 -5.05 -3.68 -4.52
C LEU A 125 -4.00 -4.75 -4.24
N THR A 126 -3.29 -5.18 -5.28
CA THR A 126 -2.04 -5.94 -5.13
C THR A 126 -0.86 -5.15 -5.67
N VAL A 127 0.30 -5.33 -5.00
CA VAL A 127 1.61 -4.91 -5.50
C VAL A 127 2.52 -6.14 -5.53
N PRO A 128 3.56 -6.18 -6.40
CA PRO A 128 4.50 -7.29 -6.43
C PRO A 128 5.13 -7.55 -5.06
N CYS A 129 5.19 -8.81 -4.63
CA CYS A 129 5.99 -9.19 -3.46
C CYS A 129 7.45 -9.27 -3.88
N ILE A 130 8.24 -8.34 -3.37
CA ILE A 130 9.67 -8.25 -3.65
C ILE A 130 10.41 -9.03 -2.58
N SER A 131 11.17 -10.06 -2.99
CA SER A 131 11.96 -10.90 -2.08
C SER A 131 13.25 -10.16 -1.67
N ALA A 132 13.10 -9.10 -0.91
CA ALA A 132 14.19 -8.29 -0.36
C ALA A 132 13.77 -7.70 0.99
N HIS A 133 14.73 -7.12 1.71
CA HIS A 133 14.50 -6.47 2.98
C HIS A 133 14.31 -4.97 2.79
N THR A 134 13.55 -4.33 3.69
CA THR A 134 13.57 -2.87 3.80
C THR A 134 14.93 -2.43 4.35
N ILE A 135 15.28 -1.19 4.12
CA ILE A 135 16.51 -0.62 4.72
C ILE A 135 16.41 -0.66 6.25
N HIS A 136 15.21 -0.53 6.81
CA HIS A 136 14.98 -0.63 8.25
C HIS A 136 15.29 -2.03 8.80
N ASP A 137 14.90 -3.09 8.10
CA ASP A 137 15.13 -4.47 8.56
C ASP A 137 16.59 -4.89 8.44
N ASN A 138 17.35 -4.27 7.55
CA ASN A 138 18.76 -4.56 7.33
C ASN A 138 19.67 -3.40 7.73
N ARG A 139 19.60 -2.97 8.97
CA ARG A 139 20.38 -1.86 9.55
C ARG A 139 21.91 -2.06 9.51
N LYS A 140 22.39 -3.26 9.16
CA LYS A 140 23.83 -3.53 9.04
C LYS A 140 24.41 -3.15 7.69
N GLN A 141 23.57 -2.78 6.72
CA GLN A 141 24.05 -2.34 5.41
C GLN A 141 24.77 -0.99 5.54
N ILE A 142 25.95 -0.93 4.93
CA ILE A 142 26.70 0.32 4.85
C ILE A 142 25.99 1.24 3.84
N PHE A 143 25.72 2.46 4.24
CA PHE A 143 25.18 3.50 3.36
C PHE A 143 26.03 3.65 2.08
N LYS A 144 25.36 3.75 0.94
CA LYS A 144 25.99 3.98 -0.36
C LYS A 144 25.52 5.30 -0.95
N LEU A 145 26.44 6.05 -1.52
CA LEU A 145 26.12 7.34 -2.16
C LEU A 145 25.10 7.17 -3.30
N ASP A 146 25.14 6.05 -4.00
CA ASP A 146 24.18 5.71 -5.05
C ASP A 146 22.73 5.64 -4.53
N TRP A 147 22.53 5.23 -3.28
CA TRP A 147 21.21 5.24 -2.65
C TRP A 147 20.64 6.65 -2.53
N LEU A 148 21.49 7.62 -2.17
CA LEU A 148 21.08 9.02 -2.14
C LEU A 148 20.67 9.51 -3.53
N HIS A 149 21.44 9.19 -4.56
CA HIS A 149 21.12 9.58 -5.94
C HIS A 149 19.79 8.96 -6.40
N GLN A 150 19.57 7.68 -6.13
CA GLN A 150 18.32 7.03 -6.48
C GLN A 150 17.12 7.62 -5.72
N LEU A 151 17.28 7.87 -4.41
CA LEU A 151 16.21 8.40 -3.58
C LEU A 151 15.87 9.84 -3.97
N THR A 152 16.87 10.70 -4.19
CA THR A 152 16.64 12.08 -4.66
C THR A 152 16.03 12.10 -6.04
N SER A 153 16.49 11.25 -6.96
CA SER A 153 15.93 11.16 -8.32
C SER A 153 14.45 10.77 -8.32
N VAL A 154 14.05 9.78 -7.53
CA VAL A 154 12.63 9.38 -7.46
C VAL A 154 11.78 10.44 -6.77
N VAL A 155 12.31 11.16 -5.78
CA VAL A 155 11.60 12.26 -5.14
C VAL A 155 11.43 13.45 -6.09
N ASP A 156 12.47 13.81 -6.85
CA ASP A 156 12.37 14.85 -7.87
C ASP A 156 11.33 14.47 -8.94
N PHE A 157 11.34 13.22 -9.40
CA PHE A 157 10.33 12.72 -10.33
C PHE A 157 8.91 12.85 -9.77
N LEU A 158 8.68 12.41 -8.52
CA LEU A 158 7.36 12.54 -7.88
C LEU A 158 6.96 14.00 -7.66
N ASN A 159 7.84 14.80 -7.05
CA ASN A 159 7.47 16.15 -6.58
C ASN A 159 7.47 17.18 -7.72
N LEU A 160 8.45 17.14 -8.61
CA LEU A 160 8.65 18.19 -9.63
C LEU A 160 7.93 17.85 -10.93
N GLU A 161 7.98 16.60 -11.39
CA GLU A 161 7.36 16.20 -12.64
C GLU A 161 5.87 15.84 -12.46
N LEU A 162 5.54 15.04 -11.44
CA LEU A 162 4.18 14.55 -11.24
C LEU A 162 3.36 15.39 -10.26
N ARG A 163 3.99 16.30 -9.52
CA ARG A 163 3.35 17.11 -8.47
C ARG A 163 2.71 16.25 -7.38
N VAL A 164 3.31 15.12 -7.06
CA VAL A 164 2.91 14.18 -6.01
C VAL A 164 3.94 14.20 -4.91
N ALA A 165 3.51 14.27 -3.65
CA ALA A 165 4.34 14.02 -2.47
C ALA A 165 4.01 12.66 -1.88
N HIS A 166 5.03 11.87 -1.53
CA HIS A 166 4.87 10.58 -0.86
C HIS A 166 4.46 10.73 0.61
N GLN A 167 5.01 11.74 1.29
CA GLN A 167 4.73 12.15 2.67
C GLN A 167 5.06 11.11 3.77
N ASP A 168 5.71 10.00 3.40
CA ASP A 168 6.16 8.99 4.37
C ASP A 168 7.47 8.32 3.92
N ILE A 169 8.42 9.12 3.42
CA ILE A 169 9.75 8.61 3.05
C ILE A 169 10.52 8.28 4.33
N ALA A 170 10.78 6.98 4.52
CA ALA A 170 11.49 6.45 5.68
C ALA A 170 12.14 5.10 5.32
N PRO A 171 13.18 4.64 6.05
CA PRO A 171 13.87 3.37 5.77
C PRO A 171 12.93 2.15 5.73
N ARG A 172 11.82 2.19 6.46
CA ARG A 172 10.81 1.12 6.47
C ARG A 172 10.01 1.02 5.15
N ASN A 173 9.93 2.11 4.37
CA ASN A 173 9.19 2.22 3.12
C ASN A 173 10.10 2.16 1.89
N ILE A 174 11.37 1.75 2.07
CA ILE A 174 12.36 1.61 1.01
C ILE A 174 12.91 0.19 1.00
N ILE A 175 12.69 -0.53 -0.09
CA ILE A 175 13.25 -1.86 -0.34
C ILE A 175 14.61 -1.68 -1.01
N CYS A 176 15.61 -2.47 -0.58
CA CYS A 176 16.92 -2.52 -1.18
C CYS A 176 17.11 -3.87 -1.88
N LEU A 177 17.12 -3.85 -3.21
CA LEU A 177 17.36 -5.02 -4.05
C LEU A 177 18.85 -5.14 -4.35
N GLU A 178 19.43 -6.31 -4.08
CA GLU A 178 20.76 -6.66 -4.54
C GLU A 178 20.69 -7.10 -6.00
N GLN A 179 21.38 -6.37 -6.89
CA GLN A 179 21.50 -6.74 -8.28
C GLN A 179 22.84 -7.41 -8.53
N ALA A 180 22.84 -8.52 -9.27
CA ALA A 180 24.02 -9.36 -9.47
C ALA A 180 25.17 -8.68 -10.24
N SER A 181 24.90 -7.60 -10.99
CA SER A 181 25.90 -6.97 -11.87
C SER A 181 26.21 -5.50 -11.60
N GLU A 182 25.34 -4.73 -10.95
CA GLU A 182 25.47 -3.26 -10.94
C GLU A 182 25.17 -2.58 -9.58
N GLY A 183 25.13 -3.33 -8.50
CA GLY A 183 24.91 -2.70 -7.18
C GLY A 183 23.52 -2.93 -6.62
N HIS A 184 22.98 -1.93 -5.92
CA HIS A 184 21.70 -2.03 -5.22
C HIS A 184 20.70 -1.10 -5.88
N GLN A 185 19.49 -1.59 -6.13
CA GLN A 185 18.37 -0.79 -6.58
C GLN A 185 17.42 -0.52 -5.41
N LEU A 186 17.13 0.74 -5.16
CA LEU A 186 16.11 1.12 -4.20
C LEU A 186 14.73 1.16 -4.84
N GLN A 187 13.72 0.71 -4.11
CA GLN A 187 12.32 0.88 -4.51
C GLN A 187 11.49 1.43 -3.36
N LEU A 188 10.86 2.56 -3.60
CA LEU A 188 9.94 3.21 -2.68
C LEU A 188 8.56 2.58 -2.82
N PHE A 189 7.87 2.33 -1.70
CA PHE A 189 6.54 1.74 -1.66
C PHE A 189 5.70 2.39 -0.53
N ASP A 190 4.44 1.96 -0.40
CA ASP A 190 3.49 2.42 0.62
C ASP A 190 3.01 3.86 0.42
N PHE A 191 2.21 4.05 -0.63
CA PHE A 191 1.66 5.34 -1.04
C PHE A 191 0.36 5.71 -0.30
N ASP A 192 0.08 5.13 0.86
CA ASP A 192 -1.17 5.35 1.60
C ASP A 192 -1.31 6.78 2.15
N ARG A 193 -0.20 7.52 2.28
CA ARG A 193 -0.14 8.93 2.67
C ARG A 193 0.13 9.88 1.51
N ALA A 194 0.44 9.35 0.34
CA ALA A 194 0.78 10.18 -0.81
C ALA A 194 -0.37 11.08 -1.22
N SER A 195 -0.08 12.28 -1.70
CA SER A 195 -1.09 13.21 -2.21
C SER A 195 -0.51 14.15 -3.26
N SER A 196 -1.40 14.75 -4.06
CA SER A 196 -0.99 15.83 -4.96
C SER A 196 -0.60 17.05 -4.15
N ILE A 197 0.55 17.65 -4.46
CA ILE A 197 1.11 18.81 -3.75
C ILE A 197 0.13 19.99 -3.83
N GLY A 198 -0.22 20.54 -2.67
CA GLY A 198 -1.17 21.64 -2.53
C GLY A 198 -2.64 21.23 -2.58
N GLN A 199 -2.96 19.94 -2.64
CA GLN A 199 -4.33 19.43 -2.62
C GLN A 199 -4.71 18.83 -1.26
N LEU A 200 -5.96 18.39 -1.13
CA LEU A 200 -6.45 17.72 0.08
C LEU A 200 -5.57 16.51 0.42
N GLY A 201 -5.13 16.41 1.66
CA GLY A 201 -4.25 15.35 2.15
C GLY A 201 -2.76 15.69 2.10
N TRP A 202 -2.37 16.77 1.40
CA TRP A 202 -0.99 17.24 1.44
C TRP A 202 -0.71 18.06 2.70
N ALA A 203 0.42 17.77 3.34
CA ALA A 203 0.91 18.45 4.53
C ALA A 203 2.36 18.90 4.31
N GLU A 204 2.63 20.20 4.39
CA GLU A 204 3.96 20.77 4.13
C GLU A 204 5.03 20.26 5.11
N GLU A 205 4.64 20.02 6.36
CA GLU A 205 5.50 19.45 7.40
C GLU A 205 5.96 18.03 7.08
N LEU A 206 5.22 17.29 6.25
CA LEU A 206 5.54 15.94 5.78
C LEU A 206 6.20 15.94 4.40
N ASN A 207 6.84 17.04 3.98
CA ASN A 207 7.45 17.08 2.65
C ASN A 207 8.58 16.05 2.49
N ASP A 208 8.72 15.56 1.26
CA ASP A 208 9.60 14.45 0.94
C ASP A 208 11.08 14.78 1.10
N ILE A 209 11.48 16.06 0.97
CA ILE A 209 12.88 16.47 1.19
C ILE A 209 13.27 16.23 2.65
N LYS A 210 12.40 16.59 3.60
CA LYS A 210 12.63 16.26 5.02
C LYS A 210 12.68 14.74 5.22
N GLY A 211 11.79 14.00 4.57
CA GLY A 211 11.78 12.54 4.61
C GLY A 211 13.11 11.94 4.15
N VAL A 212 13.69 12.45 3.04
CA VAL A 212 15.02 12.04 2.56
C VAL A 212 16.10 12.33 3.59
N ILE A 213 16.13 13.57 4.15
CA ILE A 213 17.13 13.97 5.13
C ILE A 213 17.07 13.09 6.38
N PHE A 214 15.88 12.85 6.93
CA PHE A 214 15.73 11.99 8.10
C PHE A 214 16.04 10.53 7.80
N THR A 215 15.67 10.04 6.63
CA THR A 215 16.03 8.69 6.16
C THR A 215 17.56 8.52 6.13
N LEU A 216 18.28 9.49 5.55
CA LEU A 216 19.74 9.45 5.53
C LEU A 216 20.35 9.51 6.92
N TYR A 217 19.84 10.39 7.77
CA TYR A 217 20.29 10.49 9.16
C TYR A 217 20.13 9.12 9.85
N GLU A 218 18.96 8.51 9.78
CA GLU A 218 18.68 7.21 10.40
C GLU A 218 19.59 6.10 9.87
N ILE A 219 19.81 6.04 8.55
CA ILE A 219 20.70 5.03 7.94
C ILE A 219 22.16 5.20 8.41
N ILE A 220 22.64 6.43 8.50
CA ILE A 220 24.04 6.73 8.84
C ILE A 220 24.30 6.57 10.33
N THR A 221 23.38 7.05 11.17
CA THR A 221 23.55 7.06 12.63
C THR A 221 22.98 5.84 13.32
N LEU A 222 22.12 5.08 12.67
CA LEU A 222 21.30 3.99 13.22
C LEU A 222 20.37 4.46 14.36
N ASP A 223 20.05 5.75 14.40
CA ASP A 223 19.17 6.40 15.38
C ASP A 223 17.81 6.71 14.73
N ASP A 224 16.74 6.06 15.21
CA ASP A 224 15.35 6.26 14.78
C ASP A 224 14.53 7.14 15.73
N SER A 225 15.17 7.78 16.71
CA SER A 225 14.50 8.55 17.76
C SER A 225 13.66 9.72 17.19
N TYR A 226 14.09 10.30 16.08
CA TYR A 226 13.37 11.38 15.40
C TYR A 226 11.98 11.00 14.89
N GLN A 227 11.76 9.73 14.54
CA GLN A 227 10.44 9.24 14.09
C GLN A 227 9.42 9.19 15.24
N ARG A 228 9.88 9.26 16.48
CA ARG A 228 9.05 9.20 17.68
C ARG A 228 8.69 10.56 18.23
N LEU A 229 9.27 11.63 17.69
CA LEU A 229 8.90 12.98 18.09
C LEU A 229 7.56 13.34 17.43
N PRO A 230 6.58 13.83 18.20
CA PRO A 230 5.36 14.34 17.61
C PRO A 230 5.68 15.52 16.69
N PRO A 231 4.91 15.69 15.60
CA PRO A 231 5.06 16.82 14.68
C PRO A 231 4.83 18.15 15.37
#